data_c1591cc978bd6b47b6f2ba855dc823f6
#
_entry.id   c1591cc978bd6b47b6f2ba855dc823f6
#
_cell.length_a   1.000
_cell.length_b   1.000
_cell.length_c   1.000
_cell.angle_alpha   90.00
_cell.angle_beta   90.00
_cell.angle_gamma   90.00
#
_symmetry.space_group_name_H-M   'P 1'
#
loop_
_entity.id
_entity.type
_entity.pdbx_description
1 polymer ?
#
loop_
_entity_poly.entity_id
_entity_poly.type
_entity_poly.pdbx_seq_one_letter_code
_entity_poly.pdbx_strand_id
1 'polypeptide(L)'
;MRLAAGAVDRPTLPRSSNKPVQATAILAAGWTPRSGEELAIGAGSHNGEDGHRDLAASMLAAVGLGPDDLCCPPAVPIHEPTFADWLAAGRAPERLAMNCSGKHAAMLSACVASGWPTEGYLEQEHPLQQSIEARLAEAAGEAVTAVVVDGCGAPQHALSPTGLARGVLSLVEAPEGTRERAVADAMRAHPWFVAGTGREDTDLMRAVPGLLVKGGADGVHVAALPGRGAVALKLDDGGDRGRTPALCAALVRLGVPADDLAPWLRTPVKGGDGVVGDIRAAAVLAH
;
A
#
# COMPACT_ATOMS: atom_id res chain seq x y z
N MET A 1 0.77 0.02 -23.42
CA MET A 1 -0.40 -0.56 -22.71
C MET A 1 -0.84 -1.83 -23.42
N ARG A 2 -1.05 -2.95 -22.71
CA ARG A 2 -1.48 -4.23 -23.31
C ARG A 2 -3.00 -4.42 -23.27
N LEU A 3 -3.62 -3.92 -22.21
CA LEU A 3 -5.07 -3.98 -21.99
C LEU A 3 -5.52 -2.74 -21.24
N ALA A 4 -6.64 -2.18 -21.62
CA ALA A 4 -7.37 -1.16 -20.90
C ALA A 4 -8.86 -1.51 -20.89
N ALA A 5 -9.49 -1.39 -19.73
CA ALA A 5 -10.93 -1.56 -19.55
C ALA A 5 -11.48 -0.39 -18.73
N GLY A 6 -12.49 0.29 -19.24
CA GLY A 6 -13.01 1.50 -18.63
C GLY A 6 -12.12 2.75 -18.82
N ALA A 7 -12.29 3.75 -17.97
CA ALA A 7 -11.65 5.06 -18.08
C ALA A 7 -10.30 5.10 -17.35
N VAL A 8 -9.31 4.33 -17.83
CA VAL A 8 -8.02 4.11 -17.17
C VAL A 8 -7.14 5.35 -17.02
N ASP A 9 -7.41 6.40 -17.82
CA ASP A 9 -6.68 7.68 -17.75
C ASP A 9 -7.45 8.75 -16.94
N ARG A 10 -8.64 8.40 -16.41
CA ARG A 10 -9.39 9.28 -15.53
C ARG A 10 -8.75 9.29 -14.13
N PRO A 11 -8.44 10.48 -13.57
CA PRO A 11 -7.91 10.58 -12.21
C PRO A 11 -8.85 9.94 -11.18
N THR A 12 -8.28 9.22 -10.24
CA THR A 12 -8.93 8.59 -9.09
C THR A 12 -8.04 8.73 -7.87
N LEU A 13 -8.57 8.45 -6.70
CA LEU A 13 -7.79 8.43 -5.47
C LEU A 13 -7.13 7.04 -5.33
N PRO A 14 -5.82 6.91 -5.47
CA PRO A 14 -5.13 5.61 -5.37
C PRO A 14 -5.12 5.05 -3.95
N ARG A 15 -5.45 5.86 -2.96
CA ARG A 15 -5.45 5.49 -1.55
C ARG A 15 -4.09 4.86 -1.17
N SER A 16 -4.09 3.83 -0.37
CA SER A 16 -2.85 3.20 0.08
C SER A 16 -2.04 2.49 -1.02
N SER A 17 -2.54 2.40 -2.25
CA SER A 17 -1.79 1.74 -3.33
C SER A 17 -0.62 2.57 -3.88
N ASN A 18 -0.56 3.88 -3.62
CA ASN A 18 0.57 4.74 -3.99
C ASN A 18 1.68 4.83 -2.92
N LYS A 19 1.50 4.20 -1.74
CA LYS A 19 2.48 4.25 -0.65
C LYS A 19 3.88 3.78 -1.03
N PRO A 20 4.08 2.77 -1.89
CA PRO A 20 5.41 2.40 -2.34
C PRO A 20 6.16 3.56 -3.00
N VAL A 21 5.46 4.37 -3.80
CA VAL A 21 6.05 5.58 -4.41
C VAL A 21 6.26 6.67 -3.37
N GLN A 22 5.32 6.88 -2.42
CA GLN A 22 5.52 7.82 -1.31
C GLN A 22 6.76 7.47 -0.49
N ALA A 23 7.04 6.19 -0.23
CA ALA A 23 8.21 5.75 0.52
C ALA A 23 9.53 6.18 -0.15
N THR A 24 9.60 6.26 -1.48
CA THR A 24 10.81 6.75 -2.17
C THR A 24 11.05 8.24 -1.93
N ALA A 25 9.99 9.06 -1.80
CA ALA A 25 10.11 10.46 -1.42
C ALA A 25 10.56 10.60 0.04
N ILE A 26 10.02 9.78 0.94
CA ILE A 26 10.38 9.77 2.36
C ILE A 26 11.86 9.40 2.53
N LEU A 27 12.37 8.41 1.78
CA LEU A 27 13.81 8.10 1.72
C LEU A 27 14.62 9.28 1.17
N ALA A 28 14.12 9.95 0.12
CA ALA A 28 14.79 11.12 -0.47
C ALA A 28 14.89 12.29 0.51
N ALA A 29 13.91 12.41 1.43
CA ALA A 29 13.89 13.37 2.52
C ALA A 29 14.75 12.97 3.72
N GLY A 30 15.68 12.01 3.57
CA GLY A 30 16.70 11.68 4.55
C GLY A 30 16.36 10.56 5.53
N TRP A 31 15.15 10.00 5.50
CA TRP A 31 14.86 8.81 6.30
C TRP A 31 15.81 7.66 5.94
N THR A 32 16.46 7.11 6.94
CA THR A 32 17.35 5.94 6.80
C THR A 32 16.76 4.80 7.63
N PRO A 33 16.02 3.85 7.01
CA PRO A 33 15.50 2.69 7.73
C PRO A 33 16.65 1.81 8.22
N ARG A 34 16.53 1.28 9.44
CA ARG A 34 17.54 0.43 10.09
C ARG A 34 17.46 -1.02 9.59
N SER A 35 16.35 -1.39 8.96
CA SER A 35 16.12 -2.73 8.42
C SER A 35 15.17 -2.72 7.23
N GLY A 36 15.07 -3.85 6.52
CA GLY A 36 14.09 -4.05 5.44
C GLY A 36 12.66 -4.03 5.94
N GLU A 37 12.41 -4.49 7.17
CA GLU A 37 11.08 -4.47 7.79
C GLU A 37 10.59 -3.04 8.02
N GLU A 38 11.47 -2.14 8.49
CA GLU A 38 11.13 -0.72 8.63
C GLU A 38 10.76 -0.09 7.29
N LEU A 39 11.50 -0.39 6.23
CA LEU A 39 11.19 0.12 4.91
C LEU A 39 9.87 -0.46 4.38
N ALA A 40 9.62 -1.75 4.61
CA ALA A 40 8.39 -2.41 4.20
C ALA A 40 7.15 -1.83 4.90
N ILE A 41 7.19 -1.63 6.22
CA ILE A 41 6.07 -1.05 6.97
C ILE A 41 5.85 0.42 6.62
N GLY A 42 6.92 1.17 6.31
CA GLY A 42 6.85 2.55 5.82
C GLY A 42 6.11 2.69 4.49
N ALA A 43 6.14 1.64 3.65
CA ALA A 43 5.39 1.52 2.40
C ALA A 43 4.07 0.74 2.56
N GLY A 44 3.72 0.32 3.77
CA GLY A 44 2.66 -0.63 4.09
C GLY A 44 1.32 -0.02 4.48
N SER A 45 0.34 -0.93 4.64
CA SER A 45 -0.97 -0.69 5.26
C SER A 45 -1.30 -1.92 6.11
N HIS A 46 -0.66 -1.98 7.26
CA HIS A 46 -0.61 -3.19 8.08
C HIS A 46 -1.89 -3.45 8.90
N ASN A 47 -2.03 -4.66 9.37
CA ASN A 47 -3.17 -5.12 10.16
C ASN A 47 -3.24 -4.58 11.60
N GLY A 48 -2.19 -3.92 12.11
CA GLY A 48 -2.11 -3.49 13.51
C GLY A 48 -1.80 -4.64 14.49
N GLU A 49 -1.26 -5.77 14.00
CA GLU A 49 -0.76 -6.86 14.86
C GLU A 49 0.42 -6.39 15.71
N ASP A 50 0.75 -7.11 16.80
CA ASP A 50 1.74 -6.68 17.79
C ASP A 50 3.08 -6.27 17.16
N GLY A 51 3.65 -7.11 16.29
CA GLY A 51 4.92 -6.81 15.63
C GLY A 51 4.87 -5.56 14.74
N HIS A 52 3.71 -5.20 14.17
CA HIS A 52 3.56 -3.95 13.42
C HIS A 52 3.62 -2.74 14.35
N ARG A 53 2.91 -2.80 15.50
CA ARG A 53 2.87 -1.71 16.48
C ARG A 53 4.22 -1.51 17.14
N ASP A 54 4.88 -2.61 17.51
CA ASP A 54 6.21 -2.60 18.14
C ASP A 54 7.25 -2.00 17.18
N LEU A 55 7.22 -2.38 15.90
CA LEU A 55 8.14 -1.84 14.93
C LEU A 55 7.90 -0.33 14.70
N ALA A 56 6.63 0.09 14.53
CA ALA A 56 6.31 1.52 14.39
C ALA A 56 6.72 2.34 15.62
N ALA A 57 6.50 1.82 16.83
CA ALA A 57 6.96 2.45 18.08
C ALA A 57 8.50 2.55 18.14
N SER A 58 9.20 1.47 17.74
CA SER A 58 10.68 1.45 17.68
C SER A 58 11.23 2.45 16.66
N MET A 59 10.57 2.64 15.52
CA MET A 59 10.95 3.65 14.52
C MET A 59 10.87 5.07 15.09
N LEU A 60 9.79 5.39 15.82
CA LEU A 60 9.62 6.68 16.47
C LEU A 60 10.67 6.90 17.57
N ALA A 61 10.85 5.92 18.45
CA ALA A 61 11.82 5.98 19.53
C ALA A 61 13.26 6.21 19.03
N ALA A 62 13.61 5.65 17.87
CA ALA A 62 14.93 5.83 17.27
C ALA A 62 15.27 7.28 16.90
N VAL A 63 14.25 8.13 16.74
CA VAL A 63 14.40 9.56 16.42
C VAL A 63 13.93 10.47 17.56
N GLY A 64 13.78 9.92 18.77
CA GLY A 64 13.38 10.68 19.97
C GLY A 64 11.90 11.06 20.03
N LEU A 65 11.04 10.39 19.26
CA LEU A 65 9.59 10.60 19.21
C LEU A 65 8.83 9.44 19.85
N GLY A 66 7.53 9.62 20.05
CA GLY A 66 6.64 8.62 20.63
C GLY A 66 5.31 8.49 19.89
N PRO A 67 4.42 7.60 20.34
CA PRO A 67 3.10 7.42 19.75
C PRO A 67 2.23 8.67 19.71
N ASP A 68 2.45 9.61 20.64
CA ASP A 68 1.69 10.86 20.73
C ASP A 68 2.05 11.86 19.60
N ASP A 69 3.23 11.72 18.99
CA ASP A 69 3.66 12.52 17.84
C ASP A 69 2.96 12.10 16.54
N LEU A 70 2.34 10.91 16.51
CA LEU A 70 1.56 10.46 15.36
C LEU A 70 0.28 11.29 15.21
N CYS A 71 0.05 11.89 14.06
CA CYS A 71 -1.19 12.61 13.75
C CYS A 71 -2.25 11.75 13.01
N CYS A 72 -1.98 10.46 12.75
CA CYS A 72 -3.03 9.57 12.29
C CYS A 72 -4.07 9.33 13.40
N PRO A 73 -5.37 9.06 13.05
CA PRO A 73 -6.40 8.84 14.06
C PRO A 73 -6.11 7.56 14.87
N PRO A 74 -6.52 7.49 16.14
CA PRO A 74 -6.54 6.24 16.87
C PRO A 74 -7.42 5.20 16.17
N ALA A 75 -6.98 3.94 16.16
CA ALA A 75 -7.70 2.82 15.55
C ALA A 75 -7.54 1.55 16.40
N VAL A 76 -8.28 0.52 16.04
CA VAL A 76 -8.11 -0.84 16.52
C VAL A 76 -7.44 -1.69 15.44
N PRO A 77 -6.82 -2.83 15.78
CA PRO A 77 -6.26 -3.75 14.79
C PRO A 77 -7.32 -4.22 13.78
N ILE A 78 -6.92 -4.38 12.51
CA ILE A 78 -7.79 -4.91 11.44
C ILE A 78 -7.81 -6.44 11.44
N HIS A 79 -6.73 -7.09 11.90
CA HIS A 79 -6.64 -8.54 12.02
C HIS A 79 -7.66 -9.05 13.05
N GLU A 80 -8.61 -9.84 12.60
CA GLU A 80 -9.77 -10.26 13.41
C GLU A 80 -9.38 -10.92 14.74
N PRO A 81 -8.44 -11.89 14.80
CA PRO A 81 -8.01 -12.46 16.09
C PRO A 81 -7.38 -11.41 17.04
N THR A 82 -6.49 -10.56 16.52
CA THR A 82 -5.88 -9.49 17.33
C THR A 82 -6.93 -8.49 17.83
N PHE A 83 -7.93 -8.18 17.02
CA PHE A 83 -9.04 -7.32 17.39
C PHE A 83 -9.90 -7.97 18.51
N ALA A 84 -10.17 -9.26 18.40
CA ALA A 84 -10.91 -9.99 19.44
C ALA A 84 -10.17 -9.95 20.80
N ASP A 85 -8.86 -10.21 20.79
CA ASP A 85 -8.01 -10.10 21.98
C ASP A 85 -7.96 -8.66 22.51
N TRP A 86 -7.93 -7.68 21.62
CA TRP A 86 -7.98 -6.25 21.96
C TRP A 86 -9.23 -5.88 22.75
N LEU A 87 -10.38 -6.33 22.26
CA LEU A 87 -11.67 -6.10 22.92
C LEU A 87 -11.75 -6.85 24.27
N ALA A 88 -11.30 -8.10 24.31
CA ALA A 88 -11.29 -8.90 25.54
C ALA A 88 -10.42 -8.27 26.62
N ALA A 89 -9.34 -7.60 26.24
CA ALA A 89 -8.46 -6.86 27.14
C ALA A 89 -8.99 -5.46 27.52
N GLY A 90 -10.14 -5.03 27.01
CA GLY A 90 -10.72 -3.71 27.28
C GLY A 90 -9.86 -2.54 26.77
N ARG A 91 -9.02 -2.75 25.74
CA ARG A 91 -8.10 -1.73 25.22
C ARG A 91 -8.84 -0.67 24.41
N ALA A 92 -8.50 0.59 24.64
CA ALA A 92 -8.97 1.70 23.81
C ALA A 92 -8.25 1.72 22.44
N PRO A 93 -8.86 2.35 21.41
CA PRO A 93 -8.16 2.61 20.16
C PRO A 93 -6.86 3.40 20.38
N GLU A 94 -5.80 3.06 19.65
CA GLU A 94 -4.50 3.74 19.73
C GLU A 94 -3.94 4.07 18.33
N ARG A 95 -3.07 5.10 18.23
CA ARG A 95 -2.50 5.54 16.97
C ARG A 95 -1.56 4.51 16.32
N LEU A 96 -0.86 3.72 17.14
CA LEU A 96 0.01 2.64 16.65
C LEU A 96 -0.76 1.52 15.96
N ALA A 97 -2.01 1.26 16.35
CA ALA A 97 -2.85 0.24 15.73
C ALA A 97 -3.44 0.69 14.37
N MET A 98 -3.39 1.99 14.07
CA MET A 98 -3.83 2.50 12.78
C MET A 98 -2.95 1.94 11.65
N ASN A 99 -3.57 1.42 10.59
CA ASN A 99 -2.89 0.70 9.51
C ASN A 99 -1.81 1.49 8.75
N CYS A 100 -1.74 2.80 8.95
CA CYS A 100 -0.73 3.68 8.35
C CYS A 100 0.34 4.13 9.36
N SER A 101 0.33 3.67 10.62
CA SER A 101 1.25 4.16 11.65
C SER A 101 2.72 4.01 11.25
N GLY A 102 3.09 2.92 10.56
CA GLY A 102 4.45 2.73 10.03
C GLY A 102 4.84 3.78 8.99
N LYS A 103 3.92 4.13 8.06
CA LYS A 103 4.17 5.24 7.11
C LYS A 103 4.33 6.58 7.85
N HIS A 104 3.51 6.85 8.86
CA HIS A 104 3.60 8.07 9.64
C HIS A 104 4.89 8.13 10.46
N ALA A 105 5.33 7.02 11.05
CA ALA A 105 6.63 6.91 11.71
C ALA A 105 7.80 7.19 10.74
N ALA A 106 7.74 6.67 9.51
CA ALA A 106 8.72 6.96 8.46
C ALA A 106 8.72 8.45 8.05
N MET A 107 7.53 9.07 7.90
CA MET A 107 7.37 10.50 7.62
C MET A 107 8.01 11.36 8.72
N LEU A 108 7.71 11.08 9.98
CA LEU A 108 8.28 11.79 11.12
C LEU A 108 9.80 11.60 11.21
N SER A 109 10.29 10.38 10.97
CA SER A 109 11.73 10.11 10.91
C SER A 109 12.43 10.91 9.80
N ALA A 110 11.78 11.09 8.64
CA ALA A 110 12.29 11.94 7.57
C ALA A 110 12.31 13.43 7.97
N CYS A 111 11.26 13.91 8.66
CA CYS A 111 11.24 15.28 9.16
C CYS A 111 12.41 15.55 10.11
N VAL A 112 12.65 14.66 11.08
CA VAL A 112 13.79 14.78 12.01
C VAL A 112 15.11 14.77 11.25
N ALA A 113 15.30 13.83 10.30
CA ALA A 113 16.54 13.72 9.54
C ALA A 113 16.82 14.94 8.65
N SER A 114 15.76 15.58 8.10
CA SER A 114 15.88 16.80 7.27
C SER A 114 15.90 18.09 8.07
N GLY A 115 15.72 18.04 9.39
CA GLY A 115 15.56 19.24 10.22
C GLY A 115 14.26 20.00 9.94
N TRP A 116 13.24 19.33 9.39
CA TRP A 116 11.91 19.89 9.17
C TRP A 116 11.05 19.77 10.44
N PRO A 117 10.06 20.67 10.64
CA PRO A 117 9.13 20.54 11.75
C PRO A 117 8.43 19.19 11.73
N THR A 118 8.25 18.57 12.89
CA THR A 118 7.38 17.39 13.04
C THR A 118 5.92 17.79 13.22
N GLU A 119 5.68 18.98 13.75
CA GLU A 119 4.35 19.59 13.78
C GLU A 119 3.89 19.95 12.36
N GLY A 120 2.61 19.71 12.05
CA GLY A 120 2.05 20.02 10.73
C GLY A 120 2.58 19.14 9.58
N TYR A 121 3.27 18.02 9.84
CA TYR A 121 3.84 17.18 8.79
C TYR A 121 2.81 16.56 7.82
N LEU A 122 1.52 16.69 8.10
CA LEU A 122 0.40 16.29 7.24
C LEU A 122 -0.18 17.45 6.43
N GLU A 123 0.23 18.69 6.68
CA GLU A 123 -0.24 19.84 5.92
C GLU A 123 0.31 19.80 4.50
N GLN A 124 -0.52 20.13 3.50
CA GLN A 124 -0.14 20.05 2.10
C GLN A 124 1.07 20.93 1.77
N GLU A 125 1.21 22.06 2.46
CA GLU A 125 2.31 23.03 2.30
C GLU A 125 3.60 22.58 2.99
N HIS A 126 3.56 21.53 3.82
CA HIS A 126 4.75 21.03 4.49
C HIS A 126 5.77 20.48 3.47
N PRO A 127 7.08 20.75 3.62
CA PRO A 127 8.11 20.33 2.65
C PRO A 127 8.09 18.83 2.34
N LEU A 128 7.79 17.99 3.32
CA LEU A 128 7.63 16.54 3.13
C LEU A 128 6.49 16.21 2.17
N GLN A 129 5.32 16.84 2.34
CA GLN A 129 4.16 16.55 1.49
C GLN A 129 4.35 17.08 0.07
N GLN A 130 4.99 18.23 -0.08
CA GLN A 130 5.37 18.76 -1.39
C GLN A 130 6.35 17.82 -2.11
N SER A 131 7.32 17.26 -1.39
CA SER A 131 8.27 16.30 -1.95
C SER A 131 7.58 14.98 -2.35
N ILE A 132 6.58 14.54 -1.58
CA ILE A 132 5.75 13.36 -1.91
C ILE A 132 4.91 13.62 -3.16
N GLU A 133 4.25 14.76 -3.26
CA GLU A 133 3.46 15.15 -4.44
C GLU A 133 4.30 15.19 -5.70
N ALA A 134 5.44 15.87 -5.65
CA ALA A 134 6.38 15.96 -6.77
C ALA A 134 6.84 14.57 -7.22
N ARG A 135 7.17 13.69 -6.28
CA ARG A 135 7.61 12.32 -6.60
C ARG A 135 6.49 11.47 -7.20
N LEU A 136 5.26 11.62 -6.72
CA LEU A 136 4.10 10.92 -7.27
C LEU A 136 3.83 11.37 -8.71
N ALA A 137 3.85 12.68 -8.98
CA ALA A 137 3.68 13.23 -10.33
C ALA A 137 4.77 12.73 -11.30
N GLU A 138 6.03 12.77 -10.87
CA GLU A 138 7.17 12.27 -11.64
C GLU A 138 7.03 10.78 -11.97
N ALA A 139 6.76 9.95 -10.96
CA ALA A 139 6.66 8.50 -11.14
C ALA A 139 5.45 8.10 -12.00
N ALA A 140 4.33 8.80 -11.87
CA ALA A 140 3.14 8.58 -12.67
C ALA A 140 3.29 9.10 -14.10
N GLY A 141 4.22 10.06 -14.35
CA GLY A 141 4.37 10.74 -15.65
C GLY A 141 3.15 11.59 -16.00
N GLU A 142 2.48 12.14 -14.97
CA GLU A 142 1.31 13.02 -15.09
C GLU A 142 1.22 13.97 -13.92
N ALA A 143 0.52 15.10 -14.07
CA ALA A 143 0.30 16.02 -12.98
C ALA A 143 -0.72 15.45 -11.97
N VAL A 144 -0.52 15.76 -10.69
CA VAL A 144 -1.55 15.59 -9.67
C VAL A 144 -2.68 16.58 -9.95
N THR A 145 -3.90 16.09 -10.11
CA THR A 145 -5.05 16.91 -10.53
C THR A 145 -5.91 17.39 -9.36
N ALA A 146 -5.82 16.73 -8.22
CA ALA A 146 -6.50 17.11 -6.99
C ALA A 146 -5.78 16.49 -5.78
N VAL A 147 -5.87 17.17 -4.66
CA VAL A 147 -5.40 16.69 -3.35
C VAL A 147 -6.57 16.74 -2.38
N VAL A 148 -6.76 15.65 -1.63
CA VAL A 148 -7.78 15.55 -0.59
C VAL A 148 -7.16 14.97 0.68
N VAL A 149 -7.87 14.96 1.79
CA VAL A 149 -7.41 14.36 3.04
C VAL A 149 -7.79 12.87 3.05
N ASP A 150 -6.80 11.98 3.23
CA ASP A 150 -7.03 10.54 3.37
C ASP A 150 -7.54 10.18 4.77
N GLY A 151 -8.05 8.97 4.94
CA GLY A 151 -8.52 8.46 6.23
C GLY A 151 -7.44 8.43 7.34
N CYS A 152 -6.16 8.47 6.99
CA CYS A 152 -5.05 8.61 7.94
C CYS A 152 -4.67 10.08 8.25
N GLY A 153 -5.36 11.06 7.68
CA GLY A 153 -5.07 12.48 7.84
C GLY A 153 -4.03 13.05 6.86
N ALA A 154 -3.28 12.21 6.16
CA ALA A 154 -2.28 12.68 5.19
C ALA A 154 -2.91 13.12 3.86
N PRO A 155 -2.27 14.02 3.10
CA PRO A 155 -2.67 14.35 1.74
C PRO A 155 -2.74 13.10 0.85
N GLN A 156 -3.80 13.02 0.06
CA GLN A 156 -4.06 11.97 -0.91
C GLN A 156 -4.17 12.60 -2.30
N HIS A 157 -3.27 12.23 -3.17
CA HIS A 157 -3.06 12.81 -4.48
C HIS A 157 -3.81 12.00 -5.55
N ALA A 158 -4.64 12.65 -6.35
CA ALA A 158 -5.37 12.01 -7.43
C ALA A 158 -4.45 11.72 -8.62
N LEU A 159 -4.42 10.46 -9.05
CA LEU A 159 -3.67 9.95 -10.19
C LEU A 159 -4.58 9.04 -11.03
N SER A 160 -4.27 8.89 -12.30
CA SER A 160 -4.93 7.89 -13.13
C SER A 160 -4.47 6.47 -12.77
N PRO A 161 -5.30 5.43 -13.00
CA PRO A 161 -4.83 4.04 -12.96
C PRO A 161 -3.59 3.80 -13.83
N THR A 162 -3.51 4.43 -15.00
CA THR A 162 -2.33 4.37 -15.88
C THR A 162 -1.09 4.95 -15.19
N GLY A 163 -1.20 6.13 -14.58
CA GLY A 163 -0.12 6.78 -13.84
C GLY A 163 0.31 5.96 -12.62
N LEU A 164 -0.66 5.42 -11.87
CA LEU A 164 -0.38 4.53 -10.75
C LEU A 164 0.41 3.27 -11.18
N ALA A 165 0.01 2.65 -12.30
CA ALA A 165 0.72 1.47 -12.83
C ALA A 165 2.16 1.83 -13.24
N ARG A 166 2.38 2.98 -13.90
CA ARG A 166 3.74 3.47 -14.25
C ARG A 166 4.59 3.68 -13.01
N GLY A 167 4.03 4.37 -11.99
CA GLY A 167 4.73 4.66 -10.75
C GLY A 167 5.21 3.40 -10.03
N VAL A 168 4.37 2.37 -9.93
CA VAL A 168 4.76 1.12 -9.25
C VAL A 168 5.68 0.27 -10.15
N LEU A 169 5.50 0.28 -11.47
CA LEU A 169 6.40 -0.40 -12.39
C LEU A 169 7.82 0.16 -12.29
N SER A 170 7.96 1.48 -12.20
CA SER A 170 9.28 2.13 -12.08
C SER A 170 10.08 1.66 -10.88
N LEU A 171 9.41 1.21 -9.79
CA LEU A 171 10.10 0.69 -8.60
C LEU A 171 10.75 -0.66 -8.85
N VAL A 172 10.02 -1.58 -9.49
CA VAL A 172 10.49 -2.95 -9.71
C VAL A 172 11.51 -3.06 -10.86
N GLU A 173 11.50 -2.09 -11.77
CA GLU A 173 12.42 -2.00 -12.92
C GLU A 173 13.66 -1.13 -12.64
N ALA A 174 13.67 -0.44 -11.50
CA ALA A 174 14.78 0.43 -11.12
C ALA A 174 16.09 -0.36 -10.93
N PRO A 175 17.24 0.25 -11.26
CA PRO A 175 18.55 -0.37 -11.03
C PRO A 175 18.78 -0.67 -9.54
N GLU A 176 19.59 -1.69 -9.26
CA GLU A 176 20.08 -1.97 -7.90
C GLU A 176 20.78 -0.75 -7.30
N GLY A 177 20.62 -0.55 -5.99
CA GLY A 177 21.18 0.59 -5.26
C GLY A 177 20.35 1.86 -5.33
N THR A 178 19.28 1.91 -6.11
CA THR A 178 18.33 3.04 -6.11
C THR A 178 17.32 2.93 -4.98
N ARG A 179 16.75 4.06 -4.56
CA ARG A 179 15.68 4.11 -3.53
C ARG A 179 14.43 3.36 -3.99
N GLU A 180 14.09 3.48 -5.24
CA GLU A 180 12.98 2.80 -5.91
C GLU A 180 13.12 1.29 -5.76
N ARG A 181 14.28 0.75 -6.12
CA ARG A 181 14.58 -0.66 -6.04
C ARG A 181 14.62 -1.12 -4.58
N ALA A 182 15.18 -0.34 -3.67
CA ALA A 182 15.22 -0.67 -2.25
C ALA A 182 13.81 -0.83 -1.66
N VAL A 183 12.87 0.07 -1.99
CA VAL A 183 11.46 -0.06 -1.57
C VAL A 183 10.84 -1.34 -2.12
N ALA A 184 11.01 -1.62 -3.41
CA ALA A 184 10.46 -2.81 -4.03
C ALA A 184 11.02 -4.11 -3.42
N ASP A 185 12.33 -4.15 -3.16
CA ASP A 185 12.99 -5.32 -2.56
C ASP A 185 12.56 -5.52 -1.11
N ALA A 186 12.47 -4.46 -0.30
CA ALA A 186 12.02 -4.53 1.09
C ALA A 186 10.57 -5.05 1.20
N MET A 187 9.65 -4.53 0.37
CA MET A 187 8.26 -4.99 0.37
C MET A 187 8.14 -6.47 0.02
N ARG A 188 8.90 -6.93 -0.98
CA ARG A 188 8.92 -8.34 -1.43
C ARG A 188 9.57 -9.28 -0.41
N ALA A 189 10.61 -8.82 0.26
CA ALA A 189 11.30 -9.59 1.30
C ALA A 189 10.50 -9.68 2.60
N HIS A 190 9.73 -8.64 2.92
CA HIS A 190 9.00 -8.52 4.18
C HIS A 190 7.49 -8.23 3.98
N PRO A 191 6.76 -9.05 3.18
CA PRO A 191 5.38 -8.76 2.80
C PRO A 191 4.41 -8.73 4.00
N TRP A 192 4.72 -9.42 5.10
CA TRP A 192 3.92 -9.36 6.31
C TRP A 192 3.92 -7.95 6.93
N PHE A 193 5.05 -7.25 6.92
CA PHE A 193 5.12 -5.86 7.39
C PHE A 193 4.41 -4.87 6.46
N VAL A 194 4.19 -5.24 5.18
CA VAL A 194 3.40 -4.44 4.25
C VAL A 194 1.91 -4.49 4.58
N ALA A 195 1.38 -5.66 4.97
CA ALA A 195 -0.07 -5.84 5.12
C ALA A 195 -0.46 -6.65 6.37
N GLY A 196 0.17 -7.78 6.66
CA GLY A 196 -0.12 -8.62 7.82
C GLY A 196 -0.66 -9.99 7.47
N THR A 197 -1.06 -10.72 8.50
CA THR A 197 -1.57 -12.09 8.41
C THR A 197 -2.90 -12.15 7.66
N GLY A 198 -3.01 -13.07 6.69
CA GLY A 198 -4.24 -13.32 5.94
C GLY A 198 -4.64 -12.20 4.96
N ARG A 199 -3.71 -11.27 4.66
CA ARG A 199 -3.94 -10.21 3.69
C ARG A 199 -3.47 -10.63 2.30
N GLU A 200 -4.25 -10.27 1.29
CA GLU A 200 -3.98 -10.61 -0.12
C GLU A 200 -2.60 -10.10 -0.57
N ASP A 201 -2.21 -8.89 -0.15
CA ASP A 201 -0.90 -8.32 -0.50
C ASP A 201 0.24 -9.20 0.03
N THR A 202 0.12 -9.68 1.28
CA THR A 202 1.10 -10.58 1.90
C THR A 202 1.19 -11.91 1.15
N ASP A 203 0.03 -12.51 0.90
CA ASP A 203 -0.04 -13.87 0.37
C ASP A 203 0.34 -13.91 -1.11
N LEU A 204 -0.07 -12.93 -1.91
CA LEU A 204 0.31 -12.81 -3.32
C LEU A 204 1.81 -12.57 -3.51
N MET A 205 2.44 -11.70 -2.69
CA MET A 205 3.89 -11.48 -2.76
C MET A 205 4.69 -12.72 -2.35
N ARG A 206 4.15 -13.58 -1.47
CA ARG A 206 4.76 -14.87 -1.11
C ARG A 206 4.58 -15.93 -2.19
N ALA A 207 3.41 -15.96 -2.84
CA ALA A 207 3.08 -16.96 -3.83
C ALA A 207 3.76 -16.72 -5.18
N VAL A 208 3.98 -15.47 -5.58
CA VAL A 208 4.51 -15.11 -6.91
C VAL A 208 5.89 -14.45 -6.77
N PRO A 209 6.98 -15.17 -7.05
CA PRO A 209 8.34 -14.62 -6.95
C PRO A 209 8.52 -13.34 -7.77
N GLY A 210 9.04 -12.29 -7.14
CA GLY A 210 9.30 -11.00 -7.76
C GLY A 210 8.09 -10.07 -7.86
N LEU A 211 6.88 -10.51 -7.50
CA LEU A 211 5.69 -9.68 -7.51
C LEU A 211 5.76 -8.63 -6.39
N LEU A 212 5.49 -7.38 -6.74
CA LEU A 212 5.15 -6.31 -5.82
C LEU A 212 3.65 -6.04 -5.92
N VAL A 213 2.96 -6.06 -4.79
CA VAL A 213 1.52 -5.79 -4.71
C VAL A 213 1.24 -4.76 -3.64
N LYS A 214 0.29 -3.86 -3.91
CA LYS A 214 -0.23 -2.94 -2.89
C LYS A 214 -1.70 -2.64 -3.09
N GLY A 215 -2.51 -3.05 -2.12
CA GLY A 215 -3.92 -2.69 -2.04
C GLY A 215 -4.14 -1.28 -1.52
N GLY A 216 -5.19 -0.64 -2.02
CA GLY A 216 -5.76 0.59 -1.51
C GLY A 216 -7.20 0.38 -1.05
N ALA A 217 -7.76 1.33 -0.31
CA ALA A 217 -9.20 1.36 -0.01
C ALA A 217 -10.01 1.64 -1.29
N ASP A 218 -11.33 1.53 -1.18
CA ASP A 218 -12.28 1.87 -2.25
C ASP A 218 -12.04 1.11 -3.56
N GLY A 219 -11.68 -0.18 -3.46
CA GLY A 219 -11.52 -1.05 -4.62
C GLY A 219 -10.29 -0.76 -5.49
N VAL A 220 -9.24 -0.13 -4.96
CA VAL A 220 -7.98 0.10 -5.69
C VAL A 220 -6.97 -1.00 -5.39
N HIS A 221 -6.28 -1.48 -6.43
CA HIS A 221 -5.17 -2.41 -6.29
C HIS A 221 -4.13 -2.16 -7.39
N VAL A 222 -2.85 -2.31 -7.04
CA VAL A 222 -1.75 -2.21 -8.01
C VAL A 222 -0.77 -3.37 -7.80
N ALA A 223 -0.24 -3.87 -8.89
CA ALA A 223 0.81 -4.88 -8.86
C ALA A 223 1.82 -4.66 -9.99
N ALA A 224 3.07 -5.05 -9.79
CA ALA A 224 4.10 -4.99 -10.80
C ALA A 224 5.06 -6.18 -10.71
N LEU A 225 5.52 -6.63 -11.88
CA LEU A 225 6.50 -7.69 -12.05
C LEU A 225 7.64 -7.22 -12.95
N PRO A 226 8.91 -7.36 -12.54
CA PRO A 226 10.05 -7.00 -13.37
C PRO A 226 10.03 -7.72 -14.72
N GLY A 227 10.26 -6.96 -15.80
CA GLY A 227 10.29 -7.48 -17.18
C GLY A 227 8.94 -7.93 -17.74
N ARG A 228 7.85 -7.90 -16.97
CA ARG A 228 6.51 -8.30 -17.41
C ARG A 228 5.53 -7.13 -17.51
N GLY A 229 5.60 -6.18 -16.56
CA GLY A 229 4.74 -5.00 -16.55
C GLY A 229 4.01 -4.79 -15.24
N ALA A 230 3.03 -3.90 -15.25
CA ALA A 230 2.19 -3.59 -14.09
C ALA A 230 0.69 -3.63 -14.42
N VAL A 231 -0.09 -3.84 -13.37
CA VAL A 231 -1.55 -3.76 -13.35
C VAL A 231 -1.96 -2.72 -12.33
N ALA A 232 -2.84 -1.81 -12.68
CA ALA A 232 -3.59 -1.00 -11.72
C ALA A 232 -5.07 -1.10 -12.03
N LEU A 233 -5.88 -1.20 -11.00
CA LEU A 233 -7.34 -1.25 -11.14
C LEU A 233 -8.02 -0.38 -10.08
N LYS A 234 -9.20 0.10 -10.44
CA LYS A 234 -10.17 0.77 -9.58
C LYS A 234 -11.55 0.21 -9.88
N LEU A 235 -12.20 -0.37 -8.89
CA LEU A 235 -13.59 -0.80 -9.01
C LEU A 235 -14.51 0.38 -8.75
N ASP A 236 -15.49 0.60 -9.62
CA ASP A 236 -16.40 1.76 -9.54
C ASP A 236 -17.27 1.75 -8.29
N ASP A 237 -17.69 0.56 -7.83
CA ASP A 237 -18.45 0.40 -6.59
C ASP A 237 -17.63 0.56 -5.31
N GLY A 238 -16.30 0.63 -5.43
CA GLY A 238 -15.39 0.70 -4.29
C GLY A 238 -15.29 -0.58 -3.46
N GLY A 239 -15.94 -1.66 -3.88
CA GLY A 239 -15.99 -2.92 -3.13
C GLY A 239 -14.72 -3.75 -3.28
N ASP A 240 -14.35 -4.46 -2.20
CA ASP A 240 -13.13 -5.29 -2.20
C ASP A 240 -13.35 -6.68 -2.82
N ARG A 241 -14.61 -7.19 -2.87
CA ARG A 241 -14.88 -8.58 -3.26
C ARG A 241 -14.41 -8.96 -4.65
N GLY A 242 -14.48 -8.04 -5.62
CA GLY A 242 -14.04 -8.26 -7.00
C GLY A 242 -12.61 -7.86 -7.27
N ARG A 243 -11.96 -7.16 -6.33
CA ARG A 243 -10.66 -6.54 -6.51
C ARG A 243 -9.56 -7.56 -6.77
N THR A 244 -9.41 -8.54 -5.89
CA THR A 244 -8.37 -9.56 -5.99
C THR A 244 -8.56 -10.50 -7.18
N PRO A 245 -9.77 -11.04 -7.47
CA PRO A 245 -10.00 -11.80 -8.70
C PRO A 245 -9.66 -11.03 -9.99
N ALA A 246 -10.00 -9.75 -10.07
CA ALA A 246 -9.68 -8.92 -11.22
C ALA A 246 -8.16 -8.71 -11.38
N LEU A 247 -7.46 -8.43 -10.27
CA LEU A 247 -6.00 -8.30 -10.26
C LEU A 247 -5.34 -9.60 -10.72
N CYS A 248 -5.73 -10.74 -10.14
CA CYS A 248 -5.14 -12.04 -10.48
C CYS A 248 -5.39 -12.43 -11.94
N ALA A 249 -6.58 -12.20 -12.47
CA ALA A 249 -6.86 -12.42 -13.89
C ALA A 249 -5.96 -11.55 -14.80
N ALA A 250 -5.73 -10.29 -14.43
CA ALA A 250 -4.82 -9.42 -15.17
C ALA A 250 -3.35 -9.86 -15.04
N LEU A 251 -2.92 -10.40 -13.89
CA LEU A 251 -1.59 -10.99 -13.70
C LEU A 251 -1.38 -12.24 -14.56
N VAL A 252 -2.40 -13.08 -14.72
CA VAL A 252 -2.37 -14.21 -15.66
C VAL A 252 -2.08 -13.71 -17.08
N ARG A 253 -2.70 -12.60 -17.50
CA ARG A 253 -2.42 -11.97 -18.81
C ARG A 253 -1.01 -11.37 -18.93
N LEU A 254 -0.38 -11.05 -17.81
CA LEU A 254 1.04 -10.69 -17.76
C LEU A 254 1.97 -11.91 -17.74
N GLY A 255 1.42 -13.12 -17.79
CA GLY A 255 2.16 -14.37 -17.89
C GLY A 255 2.52 -14.98 -16.52
N VAL A 256 1.80 -14.63 -15.43
CA VAL A 256 1.86 -15.41 -14.19
C VAL A 256 1.05 -16.68 -14.38
N PRO A 257 1.58 -17.88 -14.05
CA PRO A 257 0.81 -19.11 -14.15
C PRO A 257 -0.50 -19.04 -13.35
N ALA A 258 -1.60 -19.48 -13.93
CA ALA A 258 -2.90 -19.43 -13.28
C ALA A 258 -2.94 -20.29 -12.00
N ASP A 259 -2.19 -21.38 -11.98
CA ASP A 259 -2.09 -22.29 -10.82
C ASP A 259 -1.46 -21.60 -9.60
N ASP A 260 -0.50 -20.69 -9.80
CA ASP A 260 0.11 -19.90 -8.73
C ASP A 260 -0.89 -18.90 -8.11
N LEU A 261 -1.94 -18.55 -8.85
CA LEU A 261 -2.96 -17.58 -8.44
C LEU A 261 -4.32 -18.24 -8.15
N ALA A 262 -4.44 -19.55 -8.26
CA ALA A 262 -5.71 -20.27 -8.18
C ALA A 262 -6.57 -19.93 -6.95
N PRO A 263 -6.02 -19.75 -5.73
CA PRO A 263 -6.80 -19.39 -4.54
C PRO A 263 -7.48 -18.01 -4.64
N TRP A 264 -6.95 -17.11 -5.46
CA TRP A 264 -7.40 -15.70 -5.54
C TRP A 264 -8.13 -15.35 -6.84
N LEU A 265 -8.22 -16.28 -7.81
CA LEU A 265 -8.96 -16.05 -9.06
C LEU A 265 -10.48 -15.98 -8.87
N ARG A 266 -10.98 -16.41 -7.70
CA ARG A 266 -12.39 -16.41 -7.36
C ARG A 266 -12.60 -16.04 -5.89
N THR A 267 -13.63 -15.25 -5.64
CA THR A 267 -14.11 -14.99 -4.28
C THR A 267 -15.43 -15.73 -4.07
N PRO A 268 -15.51 -16.70 -3.12
CA PRO A 268 -16.74 -17.44 -2.90
C PRO A 268 -17.86 -16.54 -2.39
N VAL A 269 -19.07 -16.77 -2.89
CA VAL A 269 -20.31 -16.15 -2.39
C VAL A 269 -21.02 -17.16 -1.51
N LYS A 270 -21.21 -16.80 -0.25
CA LYS A 270 -21.92 -17.63 0.74
C LYS A 270 -23.42 -17.33 0.71
N GLY A 271 -24.25 -18.38 0.85
CA GLY A 271 -25.70 -18.32 1.04
C GLY A 271 -26.09 -19.35 2.08
N GLY A 272 -26.59 -18.91 3.23
CA GLY A 272 -26.77 -19.79 4.38
C GLY A 272 -25.45 -20.41 4.82
N ASP A 273 -25.43 -21.73 4.98
CA ASP A 273 -24.24 -22.48 5.43
C ASP A 273 -23.32 -22.93 4.30
N GLY A 274 -23.62 -22.60 3.03
CA GLY A 274 -22.89 -23.10 1.87
C GLY A 274 -22.38 -22.02 0.93
N VAL A 275 -21.51 -22.44 -0.01
CA VAL A 275 -21.10 -21.61 -1.15
C VAL A 275 -22.13 -21.78 -2.27
N VAL A 276 -22.75 -20.68 -2.70
CA VAL A 276 -23.80 -20.65 -3.73
C VAL A 276 -23.32 -20.09 -5.07
N GLY A 277 -22.10 -19.57 -5.13
CA GLY A 277 -21.50 -19.03 -6.35
C GLY A 277 -20.14 -18.44 -6.09
N ASP A 278 -19.59 -17.79 -7.10
CA ASP A 278 -18.32 -17.07 -7.00
C ASP A 278 -18.37 -15.71 -7.72
N ILE A 279 -17.48 -14.80 -7.29
CA ILE A 279 -17.12 -13.59 -8.00
C ILE A 279 -15.79 -13.85 -8.70
N ARG A 280 -15.74 -13.57 -10.00
CA ARG A 280 -14.57 -13.75 -10.85
C ARG A 280 -14.47 -12.63 -11.88
N ALA A 281 -13.28 -12.48 -12.46
CA ALA A 281 -13.09 -11.53 -13.54
C ALA A 281 -14.00 -11.84 -14.74
N ALA A 282 -14.53 -10.80 -15.38
CA ALA A 282 -15.27 -10.94 -16.65
C ALA A 282 -14.34 -11.41 -17.78
N ALA A 283 -14.92 -11.98 -18.84
CA ALA A 283 -14.17 -12.56 -19.97
C ALA A 283 -13.14 -11.60 -20.60
N VAL A 284 -13.42 -10.30 -20.59
CA VAL A 284 -12.49 -9.28 -21.09
C VAL A 284 -11.12 -9.29 -20.35
N LEU A 285 -11.08 -9.76 -19.12
CA LEU A 285 -9.85 -9.94 -18.34
C LEU A 285 -9.36 -11.39 -18.32
N ALA A 286 -10.21 -12.36 -18.68
CA ALA A 286 -9.95 -13.79 -18.54
C ALA A 286 -9.36 -14.46 -19.81
N HIS A 287 -9.32 -13.76 -20.95
CA HIS A 287 -8.82 -14.28 -22.25
C HIS A 287 -7.68 -13.45 -22.84
#